data_cd32d742860c40a3dab6a929d202608e
#
_entry.id   cd32d742860c40a3dab6a929d202608e
#
_cell.length_a   1.000
_cell.length_b   1.000
_cell.length_c   1.000
_cell.angle_alpha   90.00
_cell.angle_beta   90.00
_cell.angle_gamma   90.00
#
_symmetry.space_group_name_H-M   'P 1'
#
loop_
_entity.id
_entity.type
_entity.pdbx_description
1 polymer ?
#
loop_
_entity_poly.entity_id
_entity_poly.type
_entity_poly.pdbx_seq_one_letter_code
_entity_poly.pdbx_strand_id
1 'polypeptide(L)'
;MKSPHSKTLSNLALVGALAFGGSALAQVSPQTLQSISIPNRVETPIGQLDFFDGVPAKATVDKVYDNLDRMRGLQVFLDNVGAVSMYSVRTGLADAGAKGANRIALFSQLLDSQTLVVTANTSTLYAYTYTDLAKDGPTVIEIPAGMLGFLNDAWERF
;
A
#
# COMPACT_ATOMS: atom_id res chain seq x y z
N MET A 1 -55.33 56.07 65.12
CA MET A 1 -54.24 56.55 64.24
C MET A 1 -53.55 55.34 63.68
N LYS A 2 -53.73 55.00 62.38
CA LYS A 2 -53.09 53.85 61.67
C LYS A 2 -51.90 54.38 60.86
N SER A 3 -50.76 53.88 61.12
CA SER A 3 -49.51 54.20 60.41
C SER A 3 -49.46 53.55 59.01
N PRO A 4 -49.12 54.27 57.94
CA PRO A 4 -49.01 53.76 56.59
C PRO A 4 -47.55 53.60 56.18
N HIS A 5 -46.88 52.54 56.59
CA HIS A 5 -45.49 52.25 56.12
C HIS A 5 -45.20 50.74 55.92
N SER A 6 -46.00 50.05 55.10
CA SER A 6 -45.73 48.64 54.90
C SER A 6 -45.84 48.16 53.42
N LYS A 7 -45.83 49.04 52.45
CA LYS A 7 -46.03 48.61 51.03
C LYS A 7 -44.86 48.95 50.06
N THR A 8 -43.79 49.54 50.53
CA THR A 8 -42.71 49.99 49.62
C THR A 8 -41.46 49.14 49.64
N LEU A 9 -41.38 48.08 50.47
CA LEU A 9 -40.20 47.22 50.58
C LEU A 9 -40.30 45.90 49.76
N SER A 10 -41.50 45.55 49.25
CA SER A 10 -41.66 44.31 48.49
C SER A 10 -41.33 44.39 47.02
N ASN A 11 -41.23 45.59 46.44
CA ASN A 11 -40.95 45.75 45.00
C ASN A 11 -39.48 45.96 44.67
N LEU A 12 -38.61 46.16 45.64
CA LEU A 12 -37.18 46.32 45.38
C LEU A 12 -36.39 45.01 45.36
N ALA A 13 -36.96 43.96 45.92
CA ALA A 13 -36.31 42.61 45.95
C ALA A 13 -36.51 41.81 44.67
N LEU A 14 -37.47 42.18 43.78
CA LEU A 14 -37.76 41.42 42.56
C LEU A 14 -36.98 41.92 41.36
N VAL A 15 -36.40 43.09 41.40
CA VAL A 15 -35.58 43.67 40.29
C VAL A 15 -34.12 43.27 40.36
N GLY A 16 -33.63 42.84 41.54
CA GLY A 16 -32.25 42.39 41.75
C GLY A 16 -31.94 40.96 41.27
N ALA A 17 -32.96 40.12 41.03
CA ALA A 17 -32.76 38.71 40.66
C ALA A 17 -32.64 38.47 39.17
N LEU A 18 -32.89 39.47 38.31
CA LEU A 18 -32.82 39.32 36.85
C LEU A 18 -31.51 39.80 36.22
N ALA A 19 -30.59 40.32 37.03
CA ALA A 19 -29.31 40.88 36.53
C ALA A 19 -28.12 39.88 36.56
N PHE A 20 -28.30 38.66 37.04
CA PHE A 20 -27.28 37.61 37.07
C PHE A 20 -27.62 36.42 36.17
N GLY A 21 -28.37 36.66 35.12
CA GLY A 21 -28.41 35.76 33.96
C GLY A 21 -27.07 35.86 33.23
N GLY A 22 -25.97 35.51 33.86
CA GLY A 22 -24.68 35.37 33.20
C GLY A 22 -24.83 34.35 32.10
N SER A 23 -24.62 34.77 30.86
CA SER A 23 -24.49 33.89 29.70
C SER A 23 -23.48 32.80 30.09
N ALA A 24 -23.96 31.62 30.46
CA ALA A 24 -23.15 30.44 30.53
C ALA A 24 -22.72 30.14 29.08
N LEU A 25 -21.71 30.86 28.61
CA LEU A 25 -20.98 30.44 27.43
C LEU A 25 -20.48 29.04 27.77
N ALA A 26 -20.97 28.06 27.05
CA ALA A 26 -20.51 26.69 27.19
C ALA A 26 -19.02 26.67 26.84
N GLN A 27 -18.18 26.95 27.83
CA GLN A 27 -16.74 26.98 27.66
C GLN A 27 -16.26 25.54 27.67
N VAL A 28 -15.91 25.07 26.47
CA VAL A 28 -15.32 23.72 26.31
C VAL A 28 -14.05 23.66 27.17
N SER A 29 -13.93 22.62 27.99
CA SER A 29 -12.77 22.48 28.86
C SER A 29 -11.47 22.36 28.06
N PRO A 30 -10.33 22.87 28.56
CA PRO A 30 -9.04 22.68 27.90
C PRO A 30 -8.71 21.20 27.65
N GLN A 31 -9.12 20.31 28.54
CA GLN A 31 -8.95 18.86 28.40
C GLN A 31 -9.76 18.30 27.21
N THR A 32 -10.99 18.77 27.04
CA THR A 32 -11.82 18.40 25.87
C THR A 32 -11.22 18.91 24.58
N LEU A 33 -10.75 20.15 24.56
CA LEU A 33 -10.05 20.71 23.39
C LEU A 33 -8.80 19.90 23.06
N GLN A 34 -8.00 19.54 24.05
CA GLN A 34 -6.80 18.74 23.86
C GLN A 34 -7.13 17.32 23.33
N SER A 35 -8.22 16.71 23.80
CA SER A 35 -8.61 15.36 23.38
C SER A 35 -9.10 15.26 21.95
N ILE A 36 -9.61 16.36 21.40
CA ILE A 36 -10.09 16.44 19.99
C ILE A 36 -9.11 17.14 19.06
N SER A 37 -8.02 17.70 19.59
CA SER A 37 -6.99 18.37 18.79
C SER A 37 -6.04 17.35 18.18
N ILE A 38 -5.62 17.59 16.94
CA ILE A 38 -4.56 16.84 16.29
C ILE A 38 -3.23 17.19 16.98
N PRO A 39 -2.43 16.20 17.41
CA PRO A 39 -1.15 16.49 18.03
C PRO A 39 -0.19 17.17 17.05
N ASN A 40 0.54 18.19 17.53
CA ASN A 40 1.52 18.89 16.71
C ASN A 40 2.76 18.05 16.37
N ARG A 41 2.91 16.89 17.02
CA ARG A 41 4.06 15.99 16.84
C ARG A 41 3.62 14.55 16.98
N VAL A 42 4.00 13.72 15.99
CA VAL A 42 3.70 12.29 15.97
C VAL A 42 4.99 11.51 15.69
N GLU A 43 5.31 10.56 16.55
CA GLU A 43 6.42 9.62 16.32
C GLU A 43 5.93 8.45 15.45
N THR A 44 6.68 8.15 14.40
CA THR A 44 6.35 7.09 13.45
C THR A 44 7.57 6.26 13.08
N PRO A 45 7.42 5.08 12.47
CA PRO A 45 8.55 4.29 11.95
C PRO A 45 9.44 5.04 10.94
N ILE A 46 8.91 6.08 10.27
CA ILE A 46 9.68 6.93 9.37
C ILE A 46 10.27 8.17 10.08
N GLY A 47 10.17 8.21 11.41
CA GLY A 47 10.63 9.28 12.28
C GLY A 47 9.52 10.26 12.67
N GLN A 48 9.91 11.32 13.33
CA GLN A 48 9.00 12.35 13.83
C GLN A 48 8.36 13.12 12.66
N LEU A 49 7.04 13.31 12.78
CA LEU A 49 6.22 14.15 11.90
C LEU A 49 5.72 15.35 12.70
N ASP A 50 5.93 16.54 12.19
CA ASP A 50 5.53 17.80 12.81
C ASP A 50 4.37 18.45 12.06
N PHE A 51 3.40 18.98 12.81
CA PHE A 51 2.19 19.61 12.32
C PHE A 51 1.98 20.94 13.03
N PHE A 52 1.24 21.83 12.42
CA PHE A 52 0.71 23.04 13.02
C PHE A 52 -0.78 23.14 12.72
N ASP A 53 -1.60 23.07 13.75
CA ASP A 53 -3.08 23.04 13.64
C ASP A 53 -3.57 22.01 12.60
N GLY A 54 -2.98 20.81 12.59
CA GLY A 54 -3.31 19.76 11.65
C GLY A 54 -2.67 19.88 10.25
N VAL A 55 -1.99 20.99 9.97
CA VAL A 55 -1.26 21.20 8.71
C VAL A 55 0.16 20.64 8.86
N PRO A 56 0.60 19.72 7.99
CA PRO A 56 1.95 19.17 8.09
C PRO A 56 3.01 20.23 7.72
N ALA A 57 4.10 20.24 8.48
CA ALA A 57 5.27 21.01 8.12
C ALA A 57 5.88 20.52 6.79
N LYS A 58 6.56 21.39 6.05
CA LYS A 58 7.17 21.02 4.76
C LYS A 58 8.07 19.77 4.89
N ALA A 59 8.91 19.71 5.91
CA ALA A 59 9.78 18.55 6.14
C ALA A 59 8.99 17.24 6.42
N THR A 60 7.81 17.35 7.03
CA THR A 60 6.89 16.22 7.20
C THR A 60 6.34 15.76 5.86
N VAL A 61 5.90 16.70 5.03
CA VAL A 61 5.40 16.39 3.67
C VAL A 61 6.48 15.69 2.85
N ASP A 62 7.67 16.26 2.78
CA ASP A 62 8.80 15.70 2.03
C ASP A 62 9.10 14.26 2.51
N LYS A 63 9.21 14.05 3.83
CA LYS A 63 9.47 12.73 4.44
C LYS A 63 8.38 11.69 4.10
N VAL A 64 7.12 12.08 4.12
CA VAL A 64 6.00 11.19 3.80
C VAL A 64 6.01 10.83 2.32
N TYR A 65 6.26 11.78 1.43
CA TYR A 65 6.37 11.52 -0.01
C TYR A 65 7.58 10.65 -0.35
N ASP A 66 8.74 10.90 0.23
CA ASP A 66 9.95 10.07 0.06
C ASP A 66 9.69 8.62 0.49
N ASN A 67 8.97 8.44 1.61
CA ASN A 67 8.59 7.10 2.05
C ASN A 67 7.58 6.44 1.10
N LEU A 68 6.59 7.20 0.61
CA LEU A 68 5.63 6.71 -0.37
C LEU A 68 6.31 6.26 -1.67
N ASP A 69 7.26 7.03 -2.18
CA ASP A 69 8.00 6.69 -3.39
C ASP A 69 8.88 5.45 -3.19
N ARG A 70 9.49 5.31 -2.01
CA ARG A 70 10.23 4.10 -1.64
C ARG A 70 9.32 2.87 -1.58
N MET A 71 8.13 2.99 -0.99
CA MET A 71 7.14 1.91 -0.95
C MET A 71 6.65 1.53 -2.35
N ARG A 72 6.39 2.52 -3.21
CA ARG A 72 6.02 2.30 -4.62
C ARG A 72 7.14 1.61 -5.40
N GLY A 73 8.38 2.02 -5.19
CA GLY A 73 9.54 1.38 -5.79
C GLY A 73 9.67 -0.10 -5.39
N LEU A 74 9.45 -0.40 -4.11
CA LEU A 74 9.43 -1.78 -3.63
C LEU A 74 8.28 -2.58 -4.27
N GLN A 75 7.08 -1.99 -4.37
CA GLN A 75 5.94 -2.64 -5.02
C GLN A 75 6.24 -2.96 -6.48
N VAL A 76 6.76 -1.99 -7.24
CA VAL A 76 7.16 -2.20 -8.65
C VAL A 76 8.19 -3.31 -8.76
N PHE A 77 9.17 -3.37 -7.87
CA PHE A 77 10.16 -4.45 -7.84
C PHE A 77 9.49 -5.82 -7.64
N LEU A 78 8.63 -5.94 -6.63
CA LEU A 78 7.94 -7.19 -6.31
C LEU A 78 7.00 -7.64 -7.43
N ASP A 79 6.26 -6.71 -8.02
CA ASP A 79 5.31 -6.99 -9.10
C ASP A 79 6.00 -7.46 -10.40
N ASN A 80 7.28 -7.13 -10.58
CA ASN A 80 8.00 -7.44 -11.81
C ASN A 80 9.10 -8.50 -11.64
N VAL A 81 9.30 -9.04 -10.45
CA VAL A 81 10.33 -10.07 -10.19
C VAL A 81 10.12 -11.31 -11.06
N GLY A 82 8.87 -11.76 -11.22
CA GLY A 82 8.53 -12.89 -12.09
C GLY A 82 8.86 -12.61 -13.55
N ALA A 83 8.45 -11.45 -14.08
CA ALA A 83 8.72 -11.07 -15.46
C ALA A 83 10.21 -10.96 -15.77
N VAL A 84 11.01 -10.42 -14.83
CA VAL A 84 12.47 -10.35 -14.97
C VAL A 84 13.09 -11.75 -14.94
N SER A 85 12.60 -12.63 -14.06
CA SER A 85 13.03 -14.03 -13.99
C SER A 85 12.76 -14.77 -15.31
N MET A 86 11.54 -14.67 -15.83
CA MET A 86 11.17 -15.29 -17.11
C MET A 86 11.96 -14.73 -18.29
N TYR A 87 12.21 -13.41 -18.31
CA TYR A 87 13.09 -12.80 -19.30
C TYR A 87 14.51 -13.36 -19.22
N SER A 88 15.06 -13.53 -18.04
CA SER A 88 16.41 -14.08 -17.82
C SER A 88 16.52 -15.53 -18.27
N VAL A 89 15.51 -16.37 -17.98
CA VAL A 89 15.44 -17.78 -18.47
C VAL A 89 15.37 -17.81 -19.98
N ARG A 90 14.52 -16.98 -20.58
CA ARG A 90 14.40 -16.89 -22.05
C ARG A 90 15.73 -16.49 -22.71
N THR A 91 16.43 -15.51 -22.13
CA THR A 91 17.72 -15.04 -22.64
C THR A 91 18.77 -16.14 -22.51
N GLY A 92 18.86 -16.80 -21.35
CA GLY A 92 19.79 -17.92 -21.15
C GLY A 92 19.53 -19.09 -22.09
N LEU A 93 18.29 -19.45 -22.37
CA LEU A 93 17.94 -20.47 -23.36
C LEU A 93 18.33 -20.05 -24.79
N ALA A 94 18.15 -18.77 -25.13
CA ALA A 94 18.57 -18.24 -26.43
C ALA A 94 20.09 -18.27 -26.60
N ASP A 95 20.85 -17.95 -25.57
CA ASP A 95 22.31 -18.03 -25.54
C ASP A 95 22.81 -19.48 -25.67
N ALA A 96 22.07 -20.43 -25.07
CA ALA A 96 22.31 -21.86 -25.20
C ALA A 96 21.88 -22.45 -26.57
N GLY A 97 21.33 -21.62 -27.49
CA GLY A 97 21.02 -22.02 -28.87
C GLY A 97 19.52 -22.06 -29.20
N ALA A 98 18.61 -22.01 -28.26
CA ALA A 98 17.16 -21.98 -28.49
C ALA A 98 16.68 -20.56 -28.83
N LYS A 99 17.19 -19.99 -29.90
CA LYS A 99 16.90 -18.60 -30.32
C LYS A 99 15.53 -18.47 -31.01
N GLY A 100 14.77 -17.45 -30.59
CA GLY A 100 13.49 -17.10 -31.22
C GLY A 100 12.29 -17.82 -30.59
N ALA A 101 11.10 -17.42 -31.03
CA ALA A 101 9.84 -18.05 -30.65
C ALA A 101 9.65 -19.39 -31.39
N ASN A 102 8.75 -20.23 -30.87
CA ASN A 102 8.40 -21.52 -31.46
C ASN A 102 9.59 -22.49 -31.58
N ARG A 103 10.57 -22.37 -30.69
CA ARG A 103 11.68 -23.29 -30.54
C ARG A 103 11.56 -24.01 -29.20
N ILE A 104 11.77 -25.31 -29.21
CA ILE A 104 11.73 -26.11 -27.98
C ILE A 104 13.18 -26.37 -27.55
N ALA A 105 13.52 -25.91 -26.34
CA ALA A 105 14.75 -26.30 -25.66
C ALA A 105 14.45 -27.56 -24.85
N LEU A 106 15.05 -28.67 -25.27
CA LEU A 106 14.89 -29.95 -24.60
C LEU A 106 16.16 -30.24 -23.76
N PHE A 107 15.97 -30.38 -22.46
CA PHE A 107 17.01 -30.86 -21.56
C PHE A 107 17.04 -32.39 -21.61
N SER A 108 18.06 -32.95 -22.26
CA SER A 108 18.24 -34.40 -22.43
C SER A 108 18.85 -35.10 -21.21
N GLN A 109 19.24 -34.31 -20.20
CA GLN A 109 19.79 -34.79 -18.94
C GLN A 109 19.05 -34.12 -17.79
N LEU A 110 19.02 -34.80 -16.64
CA LEU A 110 18.50 -34.22 -15.42
C LEU A 110 19.31 -32.99 -14.99
N LEU A 111 18.63 -32.00 -14.45
CA LEU A 111 19.28 -30.80 -13.91
C LEU A 111 20.08 -31.15 -12.66
N ASP A 112 21.12 -30.39 -12.40
CA ASP A 112 22.01 -30.55 -11.25
C ASP A 112 22.13 -29.25 -10.43
N SER A 113 23.01 -29.24 -9.44
CA SER A 113 23.23 -28.09 -8.57
C SER A 113 23.89 -26.88 -9.25
N GLN A 114 24.37 -27.02 -10.48
CA GLN A 114 24.94 -25.91 -11.26
C GLN A 114 23.86 -25.18 -12.07
N THR A 115 22.69 -25.76 -12.17
CA THR A 115 21.56 -25.18 -12.91
C THR A 115 20.92 -24.06 -12.09
N LEU A 116 20.89 -22.83 -12.62
CA LEU A 116 20.37 -21.66 -11.95
C LEU A 116 18.86 -21.45 -12.13
N VAL A 117 18.11 -22.52 -12.34
CA VAL A 117 16.63 -22.48 -12.44
C VAL A 117 16.05 -22.90 -11.10
N VAL A 118 15.63 -21.93 -10.31
CA VAL A 118 15.27 -22.13 -8.88
C VAL A 118 14.06 -23.04 -8.67
N THR A 119 13.10 -23.05 -9.60
CA THR A 119 11.85 -23.82 -9.47
C THR A 119 11.90 -25.22 -10.10
N ALA A 120 12.96 -25.52 -10.83
CA ALA A 120 13.14 -26.82 -11.46
C ALA A 120 13.60 -27.88 -10.45
N ASN A 121 13.34 -29.16 -10.76
CA ASN A 121 13.79 -30.29 -9.95
C ASN A 121 14.84 -31.10 -10.69
N THR A 122 15.51 -32.00 -9.98
CA THR A 122 16.58 -32.87 -10.49
C THR A 122 16.09 -34.29 -10.82
N SER A 123 14.78 -34.51 -10.86
CA SER A 123 14.17 -35.87 -11.04
C SER A 123 13.36 -35.96 -12.33
N THR A 124 13.15 -34.88 -13.05
CA THR A 124 12.41 -34.86 -14.32
C THR A 124 13.18 -34.15 -15.41
N LEU A 125 12.97 -34.56 -16.67
CA LEU A 125 13.46 -33.84 -17.84
C LEU A 125 12.52 -32.67 -18.14
N TYR A 126 13.10 -31.57 -18.66
CA TYR A 126 12.36 -30.36 -18.99
C TYR A 126 12.38 -30.07 -20.47
N ALA A 127 11.27 -29.57 -20.98
CA ALA A 127 11.16 -28.93 -22.27
C ALA A 127 10.62 -27.51 -22.07
N TYR A 128 11.33 -26.50 -22.56
CA TYR A 128 10.92 -25.10 -22.51
C TYR A 128 10.67 -24.58 -23.91
N THR A 129 9.61 -23.83 -24.08
CA THR A 129 9.33 -23.09 -25.30
C THR A 129 8.77 -21.71 -25.00
N TYR A 130 8.96 -20.79 -25.89
CA TYR A 130 8.34 -19.47 -25.85
C TYR A 130 7.59 -19.22 -27.15
N THR A 131 6.41 -18.64 -27.05
CA THR A 131 5.60 -18.24 -28.19
C THR A 131 5.53 -16.71 -28.25
N ASP A 132 5.49 -16.16 -29.44
CA ASP A 132 5.26 -14.74 -29.69
C ASP A 132 3.97 -14.59 -30.48
N LEU A 133 2.84 -14.55 -29.77
CA LEU A 133 1.51 -14.51 -30.37
C LEU A 133 1.24 -13.22 -31.14
N ALA A 134 1.94 -12.13 -30.80
CA ALA A 134 1.82 -10.88 -31.57
C ALA A 134 2.47 -10.98 -32.96
N LYS A 135 3.54 -11.75 -33.07
CA LYS A 135 4.28 -11.95 -34.30
C LYS A 135 3.75 -13.13 -35.10
N ASP A 136 3.53 -14.26 -34.44
CA ASP A 136 3.29 -15.56 -35.09
C ASP A 136 1.80 -15.92 -35.13
N GLY A 137 0.94 -15.16 -34.42
CA GLY A 137 -0.51 -15.42 -34.38
C GLY A 137 -0.86 -16.61 -33.49
N PRO A 138 -2.06 -17.19 -33.64
CA PRO A 138 -2.51 -18.36 -32.89
C PRO A 138 -1.55 -19.53 -33.08
N THR A 139 -1.12 -20.12 -31.95
CA THR A 139 -0.16 -21.22 -31.90
C THR A 139 -0.79 -22.45 -31.29
N VAL A 140 -0.61 -23.60 -31.90
CA VAL A 140 -1.03 -24.91 -31.36
C VAL A 140 0.20 -25.61 -30.78
N ILE A 141 0.07 -26.06 -29.54
CA ILE A 141 1.09 -26.86 -28.87
C ILE A 141 0.53 -28.25 -28.67
N GLU A 142 1.16 -29.25 -29.29
CA GLU A 142 0.83 -30.65 -29.08
C GLU A 142 1.73 -31.22 -27.99
N ILE A 143 1.10 -31.78 -26.94
CA ILE A 143 1.80 -32.36 -25.80
C ILE A 143 1.56 -33.84 -25.83
N PRO A 144 2.61 -34.70 -25.91
CA PRO A 144 2.48 -36.13 -25.86
C PRO A 144 1.85 -36.64 -24.54
N ALA A 145 1.15 -37.76 -24.60
CA ALA A 145 0.55 -38.35 -23.42
C ALA A 145 1.62 -38.68 -22.36
N GLY A 146 1.29 -38.45 -21.10
CA GLY A 146 2.20 -38.69 -19.96
C GLY A 146 3.14 -37.54 -19.60
N MET A 147 3.11 -36.46 -20.35
CA MET A 147 3.81 -35.23 -19.96
C MET A 147 2.92 -34.35 -19.09
N LEU A 148 3.53 -33.72 -18.09
CA LEU A 148 2.95 -32.63 -17.32
C LEU A 148 3.50 -31.30 -17.85
N GLY A 149 2.63 -30.32 -18.10
CA GLY A 149 3.05 -29.02 -18.57
C GLY A 149 2.04 -27.93 -18.21
N PHE A 150 2.47 -26.69 -18.31
CA PHE A 150 1.61 -25.51 -18.15
C PHE A 150 2.08 -24.42 -19.11
N LEU A 151 1.18 -23.49 -19.38
CA LEU A 151 1.44 -22.26 -20.13
C LEU A 151 1.13 -21.08 -19.24
N ASN A 152 2.02 -20.14 -19.18
CA ASN A 152 1.84 -18.91 -18.44
C ASN A 152 2.29 -17.69 -19.26
N ASP A 153 1.89 -16.51 -18.82
CA ASP A 153 2.39 -15.27 -19.38
C ASP A 153 3.77 -14.92 -18.81
N ALA A 154 4.33 -13.77 -19.24
CA ALA A 154 5.63 -13.30 -18.77
C ALA A 154 5.66 -12.94 -17.27
N TRP A 155 4.50 -12.83 -16.60
CA TRP A 155 4.37 -12.64 -15.16
C TRP A 155 4.00 -13.93 -14.41
N GLU A 156 4.18 -15.08 -15.05
CA GLU A 156 3.88 -16.41 -14.49
C GLU A 156 2.40 -16.60 -14.11
N ARG A 157 1.49 -15.91 -14.81
CA ARG A 157 0.04 -16.09 -14.64
C ARG A 157 -0.48 -17.03 -15.72
N PHE A 158 -1.36 -17.93 -15.34
CA PHE A 158 -2.01 -18.96 -16.18
C PHE A 158 -3.54 -18.86 -16.10
#